data_9698cb447b22273ac563696e1474e3c7
#
_entry.id   9698cb447b22273ac563696e1474e3c7
#
_cell.length_a   1.000
_cell.length_b   1.000
_cell.length_c   1.000
_cell.angle_alpha   90.00
_cell.angle_beta   90.00
_cell.angle_gamma   90.00
#
_symmetry.space_group_name_H-M   'P 1'
#
loop_
_entity.id
_entity.type
_entity.pdbx_description
1 polymer ?
#
loop_
_entity_poly.entity_id
_entity_poly.type
_entity_poly.pdbx_seq_one_letter_code
_entity_poly.pdbx_strand_id
1 'polypeptide(L)'
;MMLHLQFSRILTRVQRRESNKRFFKDQKGSNYACHFKKGGIHLACIAIINGKIYPASNKPDMPFEIPRGVILIENGKIRAVGEHVDVPAGSEVVDVSGSIVTPGLIDAHCHIGISEDGATQAGDDTNESSDPITAEVRALDAINPKDIAFKDAIAAGVTCVQTDPGSANIIGGQSLVMKTWGSSVVDELVLKFPSGMKAALGENPKRVYGSQNKMPKTRMGNAAVMRRALTEAQDYLRKKDSAQGQSDKQPDFDLRKEALTAVIKKEIPLRIHCHRADDIVTAIRIGKEFDLCISLEHCTEGDKVLESVKNSGFPVTMGPCLTDKSKLEVKDIGFTAPYVLSKAGVTLALITDHPVLPIQYLRLCAGLAIREGMDQEFALLAITRFPAEICGVSDRVGSIEPGKDADLAIWTKDPFEYDSKILYTFINGKCVYQGTDPGQIGGKSI
;
A
#
# COMPACT_ATOMS: atom_id res chain seq x y z
N MET A 1 31.57 27.33 -41.61
CA MET A 1 32.68 26.38 -41.84
C MET A 1 33.61 26.51 -40.64
N MET A 2 33.92 25.50 -39.92
CA MET A 2 34.55 25.39 -38.60
C MET A 2 33.60 25.47 -37.39
N LEU A 3 33.06 24.28 -37.03
CA LEU A 3 32.67 23.89 -35.67
C LEU A 3 32.23 22.40 -35.70
N HIS A 4 33.13 21.55 -36.15
CA HIS A 4 32.99 20.10 -36.10
C HIS A 4 34.37 19.50 -35.93
N LEU A 5 34.87 19.42 -34.66
CA LEU A 5 36.05 18.62 -34.29
C LEU A 5 36.43 18.91 -32.82
N GLN A 6 35.58 18.51 -31.87
CA GLN A 6 35.97 18.39 -30.43
C GLN A 6 35.06 17.45 -29.59
N PHE A 7 34.58 16.37 -30.16
CA PHE A 7 33.82 15.36 -29.40
C PHE A 7 34.36 13.91 -29.60
N SER A 8 35.68 13.77 -29.63
CA SER A 8 36.28 12.43 -29.80
C SER A 8 37.50 12.15 -28.94
N ARG A 9 37.57 12.66 -27.70
CA ARG A 9 38.69 12.32 -26.79
C ARG A 9 38.37 12.29 -25.30
N ILE A 10 37.18 11.82 -24.88
CA ILE A 10 36.85 11.59 -23.45
C ILE A 10 36.30 10.16 -23.21
N LEU A 11 36.61 9.20 -24.04
CA LEU A 11 36.14 7.80 -23.89
C LEU A 11 37.28 6.80 -23.72
N THR A 12 38.35 7.14 -23.00
CA THR A 12 39.44 6.17 -22.70
C THR A 12 40.16 6.49 -21.40
N ARG A 13 39.44 6.52 -20.28
CA ARG A 13 40.10 6.46 -18.95
C ARG A 13 39.12 6.21 -17.79
N VAL A 14 38.33 5.14 -17.84
CA VAL A 14 37.74 4.50 -16.63
C VAL A 14 37.67 2.98 -16.86
N GLN A 15 38.80 2.35 -16.96
CA GLN A 15 38.93 0.91 -16.73
C GLN A 15 40.09 0.72 -15.78
N ARG A 16 39.75 0.39 -14.55
CA ARG A 16 40.46 -0.37 -13.52
C ARG A 16 40.16 0.20 -12.14
N ARG A 17 39.11 -0.29 -11.49
CA ARG A 17 39.11 -0.46 -10.04
C ARG A 17 38.47 -1.80 -9.71
N GLU A 18 39.20 -2.54 -8.94
CA GLU A 18 39.11 -3.94 -8.63
C GLU A 18 37.85 -4.34 -7.88
N SER A 19 37.40 -5.54 -8.16
CA SER A 19 36.37 -6.29 -7.46
C SER A 19 36.74 -6.52 -6.00
N ASN A 20 36.03 -5.94 -5.06
CA ASN A 20 36.06 -6.36 -3.66
C ASN A 20 35.19 -7.62 -3.51
N LYS A 21 35.81 -8.77 -3.55
CA LYS A 21 35.21 -10.06 -3.17
C LYS A 21 35.22 -10.14 -1.65
N ARG A 22 34.05 -10.14 -1.01
CA ARG A 22 33.90 -10.61 0.37
C ARG A 22 33.44 -12.06 0.33
N PHE A 23 34.26 -12.98 0.83
CA PHE A 23 33.92 -14.38 1.00
C PHE A 23 33.43 -14.61 2.43
N PHE A 24 32.34 -15.33 2.57
CA PHE A 24 31.86 -15.86 3.84
C PHE A 24 31.96 -17.38 3.79
N LYS A 25 32.47 -18.01 4.85
CA LYS A 25 32.55 -19.46 5.01
C LYS A 25 31.52 -19.89 6.06
N ASP A 26 30.79 -20.98 5.75
CA ASP A 26 29.98 -21.68 6.73
C ASP A 26 30.85 -22.61 7.60
N GLN A 27 30.23 -23.20 8.66
CA GLN A 27 30.93 -24.15 9.56
C GLN A 27 31.31 -25.47 8.88
N LYS A 28 30.98 -25.68 7.60
CA LYS A 28 31.34 -26.86 6.79
C LYS A 28 32.24 -26.52 5.61
N GLY A 29 32.76 -25.29 5.53
CA GLY A 29 33.75 -24.91 4.53
C GLY A 29 33.23 -24.59 3.13
N SER A 30 31.93 -24.51 2.92
CA SER A 30 31.32 -24.14 1.63
C SER A 30 31.24 -22.63 1.46
N ASN A 31 31.77 -22.11 0.36
CA ASN A 31 31.71 -20.71 0.02
C ASN A 31 30.43 -20.41 -0.76
N TYR A 32 29.47 -19.71 -0.18
CA TYR A 32 28.35 -19.13 -0.90
C TYR A 32 28.62 -17.65 -1.14
N ALA A 33 28.88 -17.30 -2.39
CA ALA A 33 29.03 -15.92 -2.82
C ALA A 33 27.87 -15.55 -3.72
N CYS A 34 27.01 -14.62 -3.32
CA CYS A 34 26.11 -13.97 -4.26
C CYS A 34 26.93 -13.20 -5.29
N HIS A 35 27.03 -13.73 -6.50
CA HIS A 35 27.72 -13.11 -7.60
C HIS A 35 26.70 -12.39 -8.49
N PHE A 36 26.58 -11.09 -8.34
CA PHE A 36 25.94 -10.28 -9.37
C PHE A 36 26.87 -10.18 -10.58
N LYS A 37 26.67 -11.01 -11.60
CA LYS A 37 27.36 -10.85 -12.89
C LYS A 37 26.71 -9.70 -13.66
N LYS A 38 27.45 -8.61 -13.87
CA LYS A 38 27.15 -7.62 -14.91
C LYS A 38 27.47 -8.24 -16.28
N GLY A 39 26.47 -8.32 -17.17
CA GLY A 39 26.67 -8.54 -18.60
C GLY A 39 25.91 -9.73 -19.18
N GLY A 40 25.02 -9.45 -20.10
CA GLY A 40 24.31 -10.42 -20.95
C GLY A 40 22.84 -10.58 -20.57
N ILE A 41 21.97 -10.48 -21.56
CA ILE A 41 20.53 -10.79 -21.46
C ILE A 41 20.42 -12.32 -21.27
N HIS A 42 20.69 -12.80 -20.05
CA HIS A 42 20.18 -14.07 -19.58
C HIS A 42 19.02 -13.70 -18.62
N LEU A 43 17.83 -14.15 -18.97
CA LEU A 43 16.66 -14.18 -18.12
C LEU A 43 17.05 -14.96 -16.85
N ALA A 44 17.53 -14.25 -15.83
CA ALA A 44 17.98 -14.89 -14.60
C ALA A 44 16.73 -15.41 -13.89
N CYS A 45 16.58 -16.71 -13.84
CA CYS A 45 15.58 -17.38 -13.05
C CYS A 45 16.08 -17.45 -11.61
N ILE A 46 15.26 -17.04 -10.65
CA ILE A 46 15.56 -17.12 -9.22
C ILE A 46 14.65 -18.20 -8.62
N ALA A 47 15.22 -19.10 -7.86
CA ALA A 47 14.48 -20.11 -7.10
C ALA A 47 14.67 -19.87 -5.60
N ILE A 48 13.60 -19.50 -4.91
CA ILE A 48 13.54 -19.48 -3.45
C ILE A 48 13.07 -20.85 -3.01
N ILE A 49 13.89 -21.57 -2.23
CA ILE A 49 13.67 -22.98 -1.88
C ILE A 49 13.64 -23.23 -0.38
N ASN A 50 13.00 -24.34 0.00
CA ASN A 50 12.99 -24.91 1.36
C ASN A 50 12.29 -24.06 2.43
N GLY A 51 11.61 -22.97 2.09
CA GLY A 51 10.84 -22.16 3.02
C GLY A 51 9.44 -22.70 3.25
N LYS A 52 8.87 -22.41 4.43
CA LYS A 52 7.43 -22.51 4.65
C LYS A 52 6.77 -21.32 3.96
N ILE A 53 5.82 -21.57 3.06
CA ILE A 53 5.20 -20.51 2.25
C ILE A 53 3.75 -20.35 2.68
N TYR A 54 3.32 -19.11 2.92
CA TYR A 54 1.93 -18.71 3.04
C TYR A 54 1.51 -17.95 1.77
N PRO A 55 0.87 -18.62 0.79
CA PRO A 55 0.55 -18.00 -0.50
C PRO A 55 -0.45 -16.83 -0.41
N ALA A 56 -1.30 -16.81 0.62
CA ALA A 56 -2.41 -15.86 0.77
C ALA A 56 -3.35 -15.85 -0.47
N SER A 57 -3.45 -16.96 -1.18
CA SER A 57 -4.25 -17.11 -2.39
C SER A 57 -5.72 -17.36 -2.06
N ASN A 58 -6.63 -16.99 -2.99
CA ASN A 58 -8.04 -17.37 -2.95
C ASN A 58 -8.38 -18.50 -3.92
N LYS A 59 -7.38 -19.07 -4.60
CA LYS A 59 -7.60 -20.18 -5.55
C LYS A 59 -7.89 -21.47 -4.79
N PRO A 60 -8.91 -22.25 -5.18
CA PRO A 60 -9.30 -23.46 -4.45
C PRO A 60 -8.24 -24.56 -4.43
N ASP A 61 -7.33 -24.56 -5.39
CA ASP A 61 -6.22 -25.53 -5.55
C ASP A 61 -4.94 -25.10 -4.83
N MET A 62 -4.92 -23.90 -4.25
CA MET A 62 -3.76 -23.39 -3.52
C MET A 62 -4.00 -23.52 -2.01
N PRO A 63 -3.18 -24.32 -1.27
CA PRO A 63 -3.32 -24.44 0.18
C PRO A 63 -2.94 -23.13 0.86
N PHE A 64 -3.47 -22.92 2.07
CA PHE A 64 -3.08 -21.77 2.90
C PHE A 64 -1.59 -21.81 3.28
N GLU A 65 -1.05 -23.01 3.51
CA GLU A 65 0.34 -23.25 3.89
C GLU A 65 0.98 -24.30 2.99
N ILE A 66 2.20 -24.05 2.51
CA ILE A 66 3.09 -25.03 1.87
C ILE A 66 4.27 -25.23 2.83
N PRO A 67 4.37 -26.38 3.54
CA PRO A 67 5.32 -26.55 4.64
C PRO A 67 6.78 -26.44 4.24
N ARG A 68 7.11 -26.87 3.01
CA ARG A 68 8.43 -26.78 2.39
C ARG A 68 8.29 -26.59 0.89
N GLY A 69 8.30 -25.32 0.48
CA GLY A 69 7.97 -24.99 -0.89
C GLY A 69 9.14 -24.40 -1.68
N VAL A 70 8.87 -24.26 -2.98
CA VAL A 70 9.71 -23.58 -3.95
C VAL A 70 8.91 -22.47 -4.63
N ILE A 71 9.49 -21.29 -4.76
CA ILE A 71 8.96 -20.19 -5.58
C ILE A 71 9.96 -19.96 -6.70
N LEU A 72 9.51 -20.13 -7.95
CA LEU A 72 10.30 -19.85 -9.13
C LEU A 72 9.93 -18.48 -9.68
N ILE A 73 10.93 -17.61 -9.83
CA ILE A 73 10.77 -16.24 -10.29
C ILE A 73 11.47 -16.07 -11.63
N GLU A 74 10.77 -15.50 -12.61
CA GLU A 74 11.29 -15.19 -13.93
C GLU A 74 10.79 -13.82 -14.38
N ASN A 75 11.69 -12.97 -14.85
CA ASN A 75 11.35 -11.60 -15.30
C ASN A 75 10.60 -10.77 -14.26
N GLY A 76 10.93 -10.92 -12.97
CA GLY A 76 10.30 -10.21 -11.89
C GLY A 76 8.92 -10.72 -11.49
N LYS A 77 8.45 -11.82 -12.11
CA LYS A 77 7.15 -12.42 -11.82
C LYS A 77 7.30 -13.83 -11.27
N ILE A 78 6.32 -14.24 -10.48
CA ILE A 78 6.20 -15.62 -10.02
C ILE A 78 5.82 -16.48 -11.22
N ARG A 79 6.69 -17.45 -11.57
CA ARG A 79 6.42 -18.41 -12.61
C ARG A 79 5.70 -19.65 -12.09
N ALA A 80 6.12 -20.12 -10.91
CA ALA A 80 5.54 -21.29 -10.27
C ALA A 80 5.74 -21.20 -8.75
N VAL A 81 4.85 -21.86 -8.01
CA VAL A 81 4.94 -22.06 -6.56
C VAL A 81 4.33 -23.39 -6.19
N GLY A 82 4.94 -24.13 -5.27
CA GLY A 82 4.47 -25.44 -4.80
C GLY A 82 5.53 -26.20 -4.02
N GLU A 83 5.20 -27.40 -3.53
CA GLU A 83 6.17 -28.30 -2.89
C GLU A 83 7.14 -28.90 -3.89
N HIS A 84 6.65 -29.21 -5.09
CA HIS A 84 7.40 -29.84 -6.16
C HIS A 84 7.39 -28.92 -7.37
N VAL A 85 8.43 -28.09 -7.50
CA VAL A 85 8.65 -27.23 -8.67
C VAL A 85 10.02 -27.54 -9.23
N ASP A 86 10.08 -27.86 -10.52
CA ASP A 86 11.34 -28.08 -11.21
C ASP A 86 12.13 -26.77 -11.32
N VAL A 87 13.32 -26.75 -10.72
CA VAL A 87 14.23 -25.61 -10.78
C VAL A 87 15.13 -25.73 -11.99
N PRO A 88 15.05 -24.83 -12.99
CA PRO A 88 15.89 -24.88 -14.18
C PRO A 88 17.38 -24.82 -13.85
N ALA A 89 18.20 -25.57 -14.59
CA ALA A 89 19.65 -25.51 -14.45
C ALA A 89 20.17 -24.09 -14.73
N GLY A 90 21.04 -23.60 -13.86
CA GLY A 90 21.57 -22.22 -13.94
C GLY A 90 20.72 -21.15 -13.26
N SER A 91 19.61 -21.52 -12.62
CA SER A 91 18.87 -20.60 -11.76
C SER A 91 19.73 -20.10 -10.58
N GLU A 92 19.54 -18.87 -10.18
CA GLU A 92 20.05 -18.36 -8.89
C GLU A 92 19.19 -18.99 -7.77
N VAL A 93 19.84 -19.70 -6.85
CA VAL A 93 19.13 -20.38 -5.75
C VAL A 93 19.30 -19.61 -4.44
N VAL A 94 18.19 -19.26 -3.80
CA VAL A 94 18.11 -18.67 -2.48
C VAL A 94 17.51 -19.73 -1.55
N ASP A 95 18.34 -20.38 -0.76
CA ASP A 95 17.89 -21.34 0.26
C ASP A 95 17.45 -20.60 1.53
N VAL A 96 16.17 -20.77 1.87
CA VAL A 96 15.54 -20.13 3.03
C VAL A 96 15.04 -21.17 4.04
N SER A 97 15.79 -22.26 4.19
CA SER A 97 15.48 -23.34 5.15
C SER A 97 15.20 -22.80 6.55
N GLY A 98 14.08 -23.23 7.15
CA GLY A 98 13.65 -22.80 8.49
C GLY A 98 13.00 -21.41 8.53
N SER A 99 12.87 -20.75 7.39
CA SER A 99 12.25 -19.43 7.26
C SER A 99 10.83 -19.51 6.74
N ILE A 100 10.08 -18.43 6.92
CA ILE A 100 8.70 -18.28 6.42
C ILE A 100 8.69 -17.26 5.29
N VAL A 101 7.97 -17.57 4.22
CA VAL A 101 7.78 -16.71 3.06
C VAL A 101 6.32 -16.29 2.96
N THR A 102 6.07 -15.00 2.93
CA THR A 102 4.74 -14.40 2.69
C THR A 102 4.77 -13.54 1.44
N PRO A 103 3.62 -13.17 0.85
CA PRO A 103 3.57 -12.03 -0.03
C PRO A 103 4.18 -10.80 0.66
N GLY A 104 4.71 -9.87 -0.10
CA GLY A 104 5.06 -8.57 0.44
C GLY A 104 3.85 -7.90 1.10
N LEU A 105 4.07 -7.25 2.23
CA LEU A 105 3.01 -6.56 2.95
C LEU A 105 2.54 -5.34 2.18
N ILE A 106 1.26 -5.00 2.34
CA ILE A 106 0.61 -3.87 1.67
C ILE A 106 -0.09 -3.00 2.71
N ASP A 107 0.24 -1.70 2.74
CA ASP A 107 -0.52 -0.72 3.50
C ASP A 107 -1.53 -0.03 2.58
N ALA A 108 -2.82 -0.26 2.84
CA ALA A 108 -3.90 0.25 1.99
C ALA A 108 -4.28 1.71 2.26
N HIS A 109 -3.64 2.37 3.22
CA HIS A 109 -3.88 3.78 3.55
C HIS A 109 -2.73 4.35 4.37
N CYS A 110 -1.92 5.18 3.74
CA CYS A 110 -0.86 5.93 4.38
C CYS A 110 -0.65 7.27 3.64
N HIS A 111 0.31 8.07 4.13
CA HIS A 111 0.70 9.35 3.54
C HIS A 111 2.20 9.38 3.18
N ILE A 112 2.81 8.20 2.99
CA ILE A 112 4.24 8.07 2.67
C ILE A 112 4.57 8.86 1.39
N GLY A 113 5.67 9.59 1.44
CA GLY A 113 6.18 10.40 0.35
C GLY A 113 5.51 11.77 0.19
N ILE A 114 4.29 12.01 0.76
CA ILE A 114 3.65 13.32 0.84
C ILE A 114 3.64 13.90 2.26
N SER A 115 4.01 13.08 3.25
CA SER A 115 4.39 13.48 4.59
C SER A 115 5.77 12.89 4.85
N GLU A 116 6.81 13.68 4.57
CA GLU A 116 8.19 13.19 4.63
C GLU A 116 8.65 13.03 6.07
N ASP A 117 9.14 11.84 6.42
CA ASP A 117 9.67 11.56 7.75
C ASP A 117 10.87 12.46 8.09
N GLY A 118 10.77 13.14 9.24
CA GLY A 118 11.80 14.06 9.74
C GLY A 118 11.83 15.45 9.10
N ALA A 119 10.96 15.74 8.14
CA ALA A 119 10.99 17.00 7.37
C ALA A 119 10.07 18.12 7.92
N THR A 120 9.42 17.93 9.06
CA THR A 120 8.51 18.92 9.69
C THR A 120 7.47 19.48 8.72
N GLN A 121 7.03 20.73 8.92
CA GLN A 121 6.03 21.38 8.08
C GLN A 121 6.46 21.55 6.60
N ALA A 122 7.76 21.65 6.33
CA ALA A 122 8.27 21.81 4.97
C ALA A 122 8.11 20.55 4.09
N GLY A 123 7.95 19.38 4.71
CA GLY A 123 7.72 18.11 4.02
C GLY A 123 6.31 17.57 4.23
N ASP A 124 5.35 18.38 4.67
CA ASP A 124 3.95 18.00 4.83
C ASP A 124 3.09 18.60 3.73
N ASP A 125 2.88 17.82 2.68
CA ASP A 125 2.00 18.10 1.54
C ASP A 125 0.69 17.30 1.60
N THR A 126 0.31 16.80 2.79
CA THR A 126 -0.86 15.93 2.93
C THR A 126 -2.19 16.59 2.64
N ASN A 127 -2.33 17.91 2.93
CA ASN A 127 -3.63 18.56 2.89
C ASN A 127 -3.62 19.91 2.17
N GLU A 128 -4.23 19.99 0.99
CA GLU A 128 -4.56 21.27 0.35
C GLU A 128 -5.80 21.86 1.01
N SER A 129 -5.63 22.54 2.16
CA SER A 129 -6.73 23.01 3.01
C SER A 129 -7.26 24.40 2.67
N SER A 130 -7.10 24.87 1.44
CA SER A 130 -7.61 26.16 0.94
C SER A 130 -9.10 26.12 0.57
N ASP A 131 -9.61 24.96 0.12
CA ASP A 131 -11.00 24.71 -0.27
C ASP A 131 -11.45 23.33 0.25
N PRO A 132 -12.70 23.15 0.75
CA PRO A 132 -13.17 21.86 1.21
C PRO A 132 -13.34 20.80 0.10
N ILE A 133 -13.30 21.19 -1.17
CA ILE A 133 -13.39 20.32 -2.33
C ILE A 133 -12.20 20.56 -3.26
N THR A 134 -11.27 19.65 -3.28
CA THR A 134 -10.02 19.68 -4.07
C THR A 134 -9.84 18.38 -4.87
N ALA A 135 -10.90 17.93 -5.53
CA ALA A 135 -10.91 16.65 -6.27
C ALA A 135 -9.87 16.58 -7.40
N GLU A 136 -9.44 17.73 -7.93
CA GLU A 136 -8.41 17.89 -8.95
C GLU A 136 -6.99 17.64 -8.45
N VAL A 137 -6.75 17.75 -7.13
CA VAL A 137 -5.45 17.51 -6.53
C VAL A 137 -5.07 16.02 -6.63
N ARG A 138 -3.80 15.75 -6.88
CA ARG A 138 -3.29 14.38 -7.08
C ARG A 138 -2.13 14.14 -6.14
N ALA A 139 -2.21 13.12 -5.30
CA ALA A 139 -1.10 12.72 -4.43
C ALA A 139 0.18 12.43 -5.23
N LEU A 140 0.03 11.94 -6.48
CA LEU A 140 1.14 11.67 -7.40
C LEU A 140 2.08 12.86 -7.58
N ASP A 141 1.55 14.08 -7.58
CA ASP A 141 2.34 15.30 -7.85
C ASP A 141 3.20 15.73 -6.65
N ALA A 142 2.95 15.18 -5.46
CA ALA A 142 3.67 15.53 -4.23
C ALA A 142 4.58 14.39 -3.70
N ILE A 143 4.56 13.19 -4.32
CA ILE A 143 5.38 12.07 -3.85
C ILE A 143 6.87 12.38 -3.98
N ASN A 144 7.59 12.31 -2.86
CA ASN A 144 9.05 12.27 -2.83
C ASN A 144 9.55 10.82 -2.66
N PRO A 145 10.02 10.12 -3.72
CA PRO A 145 10.52 8.75 -3.62
C PRO A 145 11.80 8.59 -2.79
N LYS A 146 12.37 9.70 -2.31
CA LYS A 146 13.58 9.71 -1.46
C LYS A 146 13.25 9.85 0.03
N ASP A 147 11.97 9.98 0.38
CA ASP A 147 11.55 9.95 1.78
C ASP A 147 12.12 8.69 2.47
N ILE A 148 12.68 8.89 3.68
CA ILE A 148 13.33 7.83 4.44
C ILE A 148 12.36 6.69 4.80
N ALA A 149 11.08 6.99 4.93
CA ALA A 149 10.04 6.02 5.23
C ALA A 149 9.95 4.87 4.20
N PHE A 150 10.34 5.09 2.93
CA PHE A 150 10.45 4.01 1.95
C PHE A 150 11.51 2.96 2.33
N LYS A 151 12.61 3.38 2.97
CA LYS A 151 13.64 2.45 3.47
C LYS A 151 13.12 1.63 4.64
N ASP A 152 12.37 2.26 5.54
CA ASP A 152 11.75 1.59 6.67
C ASP A 152 10.66 0.62 6.20
N ALA A 153 9.89 0.99 5.18
CA ALA A 153 8.91 0.12 4.55
C ALA A 153 9.55 -1.18 4.02
N ILE A 154 10.57 -1.10 3.17
CA ILE A 154 11.23 -2.30 2.63
C ILE A 154 11.93 -3.12 3.71
N ALA A 155 12.50 -2.49 4.75
CA ALA A 155 13.11 -3.18 5.88
C ALA A 155 12.10 -3.94 6.73
N ALA A 156 10.83 -3.55 6.69
CA ALA A 156 9.71 -4.20 7.36
C ALA A 156 8.90 -5.16 6.46
N GLY A 157 9.33 -5.37 5.21
CA GLY A 157 8.64 -6.26 4.26
C GLY A 157 7.42 -5.63 3.59
N VAL A 158 7.19 -4.31 3.73
CA VAL A 158 6.12 -3.59 3.05
C VAL A 158 6.58 -3.25 1.63
N THR A 159 5.98 -3.86 0.63
CA THR A 159 6.41 -3.77 -0.77
C THR A 159 5.53 -2.87 -1.63
N CYS A 160 4.32 -2.58 -1.14
CA CYS A 160 3.33 -1.80 -1.84
C CYS A 160 2.53 -0.96 -0.85
N VAL A 161 2.18 0.24 -1.26
CA VAL A 161 1.40 1.19 -0.44
C VAL A 161 0.35 1.89 -1.29
N GLN A 162 -0.75 2.27 -0.65
CA GLN A 162 -1.61 3.31 -1.18
C GLN A 162 -1.37 4.61 -0.43
N THR A 163 -0.95 5.64 -1.16
CA THR A 163 -0.81 6.99 -0.63
C THR A 163 -2.04 7.82 -0.97
N ASP A 164 -2.68 8.31 0.06
CA ASP A 164 -3.87 9.15 0.01
C ASP A 164 -3.54 10.59 0.42
N PRO A 165 -4.20 11.61 -0.17
CA PRO A 165 -4.27 12.92 0.50
C PRO A 165 -4.83 12.80 1.91
N GLY A 166 -4.57 13.77 2.77
CA GLY A 166 -5.06 13.79 4.15
C GLY A 166 -6.57 14.01 4.25
N SER A 167 -7.05 14.10 5.49
CA SER A 167 -8.49 14.15 5.80
C SER A 167 -9.00 15.55 6.21
N ALA A 168 -8.27 16.62 5.88
CA ALA A 168 -8.73 17.98 6.13
C ALA A 168 -9.96 18.35 5.29
N ASN A 169 -10.04 17.86 4.06
CA ASN A 169 -11.04 18.24 3.07
C ASN A 169 -12.20 17.22 3.02
N ILE A 170 -13.39 17.70 2.65
CA ILE A 170 -14.54 16.82 2.38
C ILE A 170 -14.26 15.95 1.15
N ILE A 171 -13.63 16.50 0.11
CA ILE A 171 -13.00 15.77 -1.01
C ILE A 171 -11.57 16.27 -1.09
N GLY A 172 -10.60 15.38 -0.85
CA GLY A 172 -9.19 15.76 -0.69
C GLY A 172 -8.34 15.60 -1.96
N GLY A 173 -8.77 14.73 -2.90
CA GLY A 173 -8.00 14.51 -4.12
C GLY A 173 -7.78 13.03 -4.45
N GLN A 174 -7.02 12.80 -5.50
CA GLN A 174 -6.79 11.49 -6.11
C GLN A 174 -5.62 10.77 -5.44
N SER A 175 -5.85 9.53 -5.07
CA SER A 175 -4.89 8.62 -4.46
C SER A 175 -4.14 7.79 -5.51
N LEU A 176 -3.01 7.19 -5.12
CA LEU A 176 -2.27 6.24 -5.96
C LEU A 176 -1.83 5.00 -5.18
N VAL A 177 -1.66 3.90 -5.90
CA VAL A 177 -0.96 2.70 -5.40
C VAL A 177 0.39 2.61 -6.07
N MET A 178 1.44 2.40 -5.28
CA MET A 178 2.81 2.30 -5.80
C MET A 178 3.65 1.27 -5.05
N LYS A 179 4.73 0.84 -5.70
CA LYS A 179 5.80 0.05 -5.07
C LYS A 179 6.62 0.95 -4.13
N THR A 180 7.13 0.35 -3.06
CA THR A 180 7.99 1.06 -2.09
C THR A 180 9.45 1.14 -2.53
N TRP A 181 9.79 0.55 -3.67
CA TRP A 181 11.14 0.55 -4.21
C TRP A 181 11.14 0.37 -5.73
N GLY A 182 12.13 0.95 -6.40
CA GLY A 182 12.36 0.71 -7.84
C GLY A 182 13.01 1.88 -8.56
N SER A 183 12.58 3.10 -8.31
CA SER A 183 13.04 4.30 -9.02
C SER A 183 13.01 5.53 -8.12
N SER A 184 13.74 6.58 -8.53
CA SER A 184 13.58 7.94 -8.01
C SER A 184 12.57 8.77 -8.79
N VAL A 185 11.93 8.17 -9.80
CA VAL A 185 10.85 8.76 -10.60
C VAL A 185 9.56 8.08 -10.19
N VAL A 186 8.64 8.83 -9.60
CA VAL A 186 7.41 8.27 -9.02
C VAL A 186 6.58 7.49 -10.05
N ASP A 187 6.49 7.97 -11.29
CA ASP A 187 5.72 7.32 -12.36
C ASP A 187 6.15 5.86 -12.61
N GLU A 188 7.43 5.53 -12.37
CA GLU A 188 7.97 4.17 -12.51
C GLU A 188 7.63 3.26 -11.32
N LEU A 189 7.17 3.84 -10.20
CA LEU A 189 6.72 3.10 -9.01
C LEU A 189 5.23 2.78 -9.05
N VAL A 190 4.45 3.54 -9.81
CA VAL A 190 2.98 3.48 -9.83
C VAL A 190 2.50 2.12 -10.34
N LEU A 191 1.61 1.50 -9.55
CA LEU A 191 0.81 0.33 -9.95
C LEU A 191 -0.55 0.73 -10.47
N LYS A 192 -1.18 1.75 -9.85
CA LYS A 192 -2.50 2.24 -10.24
C LYS A 192 -2.65 3.72 -9.91
N PHE A 193 -3.07 4.50 -10.89
CA PHE A 193 -3.43 5.91 -10.71
C PHE A 193 -4.53 6.32 -11.71
N PRO A 194 -5.57 7.05 -11.25
CA PRO A 194 -5.95 7.19 -9.86
C PRO A 194 -6.45 5.86 -9.27
N SER A 195 -6.18 5.61 -7.98
CA SER A 195 -6.63 4.39 -7.29
C SER A 195 -7.87 4.61 -6.44
N GLY A 196 -8.20 5.86 -6.14
CA GLY A 196 -9.36 6.28 -5.38
C GLY A 196 -9.44 7.80 -5.30
N MET A 197 -10.55 8.30 -4.77
CA MET A 197 -10.77 9.70 -4.43
C MET A 197 -10.88 9.81 -2.92
N LYS A 198 -9.91 10.48 -2.27
CA LYS A 198 -9.96 10.70 -0.83
C LYS A 198 -11.09 11.64 -0.47
N ALA A 199 -11.81 11.29 0.58
CA ALA A 199 -12.88 12.10 1.16
C ALA A 199 -12.85 11.99 2.69
N ALA A 200 -13.49 12.90 3.40
CA ALA A 200 -13.58 12.86 4.84
C ALA A 200 -14.92 13.39 5.38
N LEU A 201 -15.39 12.68 6.39
CA LEU A 201 -16.41 13.12 7.32
C LEU A 201 -15.78 13.37 8.71
N GLY A 202 -16.60 13.61 9.72
CA GLY A 202 -16.14 13.70 11.11
C GLY A 202 -15.55 15.03 11.53
N GLU A 203 -14.54 14.94 12.37
CA GLU A 203 -14.02 16.09 13.11
C GLU A 203 -13.05 16.95 12.29
N ASN A 204 -12.20 16.31 11.46
CA ASN A 204 -11.12 17.02 10.79
C ASN A 204 -11.60 18.14 9.85
N PRO A 205 -12.52 17.93 8.90
CA PRO A 205 -13.01 19.00 8.05
C PRO A 205 -13.73 20.10 8.85
N LYS A 206 -14.50 19.73 9.88
CA LYS A 206 -15.17 20.69 10.76
C LYS A 206 -14.17 21.63 11.46
N ARG A 207 -13.06 21.05 11.98
CA ARG A 207 -12.02 21.79 12.68
C ARG A 207 -11.28 22.72 11.72
N VAL A 208 -10.84 22.20 10.57
CA VAL A 208 -10.04 22.96 9.60
C VAL A 208 -10.84 24.12 9.02
N TYR A 209 -12.02 23.89 8.46
CA TYR A 209 -12.81 24.97 7.84
C TYR A 209 -13.59 25.79 8.84
N GLY A 210 -13.98 25.18 9.97
CA GLY A 210 -14.59 25.90 11.07
C GLY A 210 -13.69 26.98 11.66
N SER A 211 -12.39 26.73 11.81
CA SER A 211 -11.39 27.71 12.26
C SER A 211 -11.19 28.86 11.25
N GLN A 212 -11.37 28.60 9.97
CA GLN A 212 -11.33 29.61 8.90
C GLN A 212 -12.66 30.35 8.71
N ASN A 213 -13.63 30.09 9.56
CA ASN A 213 -14.99 30.64 9.45
C ASN A 213 -15.73 30.24 8.15
N LYS A 214 -15.35 29.09 7.56
CA LYS A 214 -15.93 28.50 6.33
C LYS A 214 -16.80 27.27 6.66
N MET A 215 -17.61 26.83 5.72
CA MET A 215 -18.31 25.55 5.75
C MET A 215 -17.34 24.43 5.33
N PRO A 216 -17.34 23.25 6.03
CA PRO A 216 -18.29 22.82 7.06
C PRO A 216 -17.86 23.20 8.49
N LYS A 217 -18.86 23.44 9.36
CA LYS A 217 -18.66 23.61 10.81
C LYS A 217 -19.36 22.52 11.64
N THR A 218 -20.17 21.71 10.98
CA THR A 218 -20.98 20.66 11.62
C THR A 218 -20.94 19.37 10.79
N ARG A 219 -21.30 18.21 11.37
CA ARG A 219 -21.48 16.97 10.63
C ARG A 219 -22.55 17.06 9.54
N MET A 220 -23.62 17.83 9.77
CA MET A 220 -24.61 18.17 8.74
C MET A 220 -23.96 18.91 7.58
N GLY A 221 -23.05 19.87 7.88
CA GLY A 221 -22.27 20.59 6.89
C GLY A 221 -21.34 19.70 6.09
N ASN A 222 -20.63 18.74 6.73
CA ASN A 222 -19.82 17.74 6.04
C ASN A 222 -20.63 17.02 4.98
N ALA A 223 -21.75 16.42 5.38
CA ALA A 223 -22.63 15.66 4.49
C ALA A 223 -23.23 16.54 3.37
N ALA A 224 -23.61 17.78 3.68
CA ALA A 224 -24.15 18.70 2.68
C ALA A 224 -23.14 19.11 1.62
N VAL A 225 -21.87 19.40 2.03
CA VAL A 225 -20.79 19.75 1.08
C VAL A 225 -20.47 18.56 0.19
N MET A 226 -20.35 17.34 0.74
CA MET A 226 -20.12 16.13 -0.04
C MET A 226 -21.22 15.88 -1.05
N ARG A 227 -22.49 15.91 -0.63
CA ARG A 227 -23.64 15.76 -1.54
C ARG A 227 -23.65 16.77 -2.66
N ARG A 228 -23.37 18.04 -2.36
CA ARG A 228 -23.32 19.10 -3.37
C ARG A 228 -22.26 18.79 -4.42
N ALA A 229 -21.03 18.43 -4.01
CA ALA A 229 -19.96 18.09 -4.96
C ALA A 229 -20.32 16.90 -5.84
N LEU A 230 -20.89 15.84 -5.27
CA LEU A 230 -21.33 14.65 -6.02
C LEU A 230 -22.49 14.97 -6.99
N THR A 231 -23.47 15.79 -6.56
CA THR A 231 -24.59 16.23 -7.43
C THR A 231 -24.08 17.07 -8.60
N GLU A 232 -23.17 18.01 -8.35
CA GLU A 232 -22.55 18.83 -9.40
C GLU A 232 -21.76 17.99 -10.41
N ALA A 233 -21.07 16.94 -9.94
CA ALA A 233 -20.35 16.00 -10.81
C ALA A 233 -21.33 15.15 -11.64
N GLN A 234 -22.45 14.68 -11.05
CA GLN A 234 -23.50 13.96 -11.80
C GLN A 234 -24.12 14.86 -12.87
N ASP A 235 -24.42 16.12 -12.53
CA ASP A 235 -24.99 17.07 -13.49
C ASP A 235 -24.02 17.40 -14.62
N TYR A 236 -22.74 17.53 -14.30
CA TYR A 236 -21.69 17.75 -15.29
C TYR A 236 -21.55 16.55 -16.24
N LEU A 237 -21.50 15.32 -15.71
CA LEU A 237 -21.46 14.10 -16.51
C LEU A 237 -22.68 13.97 -17.43
N ARG A 238 -23.88 14.20 -16.89
CA ARG A 238 -25.13 14.14 -17.68
C ARG A 238 -25.13 15.15 -18.83
N LYS A 239 -24.62 16.36 -18.61
CA LYS A 239 -24.47 17.37 -19.68
C LYS A 239 -23.49 16.92 -20.74
N LYS A 240 -22.32 16.36 -20.34
CA LYS A 240 -21.34 15.81 -21.29
C LYS A 240 -21.96 14.71 -22.16
N ASP A 241 -22.67 13.76 -21.54
CA ASP A 241 -23.28 12.63 -22.23
C ASP A 241 -24.40 13.08 -23.16
N SER A 242 -25.20 14.07 -22.76
CA SER A 242 -26.27 14.63 -23.59
C SER A 242 -25.76 15.45 -24.78
N ALA A 243 -24.54 15.98 -24.67
CA ALA A 243 -23.92 16.81 -25.71
C ALA A 243 -23.05 15.99 -26.69
N GLN A 244 -23.04 14.64 -26.59
CA GLN A 244 -22.23 13.79 -27.49
C GLN A 244 -22.48 14.13 -28.97
N GLY A 245 -21.36 14.46 -29.68
CA GLY A 245 -21.41 14.85 -31.09
C GLY A 245 -21.82 16.31 -31.37
N GLN A 246 -22.08 17.12 -30.33
CA GLN A 246 -22.48 18.53 -30.46
C GLN A 246 -21.51 19.41 -29.64
N SER A 247 -20.43 19.88 -30.26
CA SER A 247 -19.39 20.63 -29.57
C SER A 247 -19.87 21.95 -28.94
N ASP A 248 -20.90 22.56 -29.52
CA ASP A 248 -21.51 23.79 -29.03
C ASP A 248 -22.40 23.61 -27.78
N LYS A 249 -22.73 22.36 -27.45
CA LYS A 249 -23.51 22.00 -26.23
C LYS A 249 -22.68 21.38 -25.12
N GLN A 250 -21.40 21.16 -25.34
CA GLN A 250 -20.51 20.65 -24.29
C GLN A 250 -20.44 21.66 -23.13
N PRO A 251 -20.52 21.20 -21.85
CA PRO A 251 -20.26 22.07 -20.73
C PRO A 251 -18.80 22.56 -20.76
N ASP A 252 -18.55 23.75 -20.21
CA ASP A 252 -17.20 24.21 -19.97
C ASP A 252 -16.39 23.17 -19.19
N PHE A 253 -15.13 22.96 -19.57
CA PHE A 253 -14.28 22.00 -18.91
C PHE A 253 -13.97 22.46 -17.48
N ASP A 254 -14.28 21.60 -16.52
CA ASP A 254 -14.07 21.82 -15.08
C ASP A 254 -13.26 20.64 -14.54
N LEU A 255 -11.98 20.87 -14.23
CA LEU A 255 -11.03 19.84 -13.82
C LEU A 255 -11.49 19.11 -12.53
N ARG A 256 -12.09 19.84 -11.59
CA ARG A 256 -12.62 19.31 -10.34
C ARG A 256 -13.79 18.34 -10.58
N LYS A 257 -14.75 18.74 -11.40
CA LYS A 257 -15.89 17.90 -11.76
C LYS A 257 -15.46 16.71 -12.62
N GLU A 258 -14.51 16.94 -13.54
CA GLU A 258 -13.97 15.86 -14.36
C GLU A 258 -13.35 14.77 -13.49
N ALA A 259 -12.54 15.12 -12.49
CA ALA A 259 -11.95 14.17 -11.55
C ALA A 259 -13.02 13.38 -10.78
N LEU A 260 -14.13 14.02 -10.38
CA LEU A 260 -15.24 13.35 -9.69
C LEU A 260 -16.06 12.46 -10.60
N THR A 261 -16.05 12.65 -11.93
CA THR A 261 -16.80 11.74 -12.85
C THR A 261 -16.30 10.30 -12.76
N ALA A 262 -15.02 10.06 -12.47
CA ALA A 262 -14.49 8.72 -12.26
C ALA A 262 -15.13 8.01 -11.04
N VAL A 263 -15.44 8.75 -9.99
CA VAL A 263 -16.20 8.25 -8.83
C VAL A 263 -17.64 7.95 -9.20
N ILE A 264 -18.32 8.86 -9.90
CA ILE A 264 -19.72 8.68 -10.35
C ILE A 264 -19.86 7.47 -11.29
N LYS A 265 -18.87 7.25 -12.16
CA LYS A 265 -18.82 6.09 -13.07
C LYS A 265 -18.35 4.80 -12.39
N LYS A 266 -17.99 4.85 -11.10
CA LYS A 266 -17.45 3.70 -10.34
C LYS A 266 -16.12 3.16 -10.91
N GLU A 267 -15.38 3.98 -11.65
CA GLU A 267 -14.05 3.65 -12.16
C GLU A 267 -13.02 3.61 -11.00
N ILE A 268 -13.23 4.47 -9.99
CA ILE A 268 -12.48 4.51 -8.74
C ILE A 268 -13.43 4.62 -7.54
N PRO A 269 -13.07 4.07 -6.36
CA PRO A 269 -13.86 4.23 -5.15
C PRO A 269 -13.72 5.65 -4.54
N LEU A 270 -14.76 6.09 -3.84
CA LEU A 270 -14.70 7.20 -2.89
C LEU A 270 -14.23 6.65 -1.54
N ARG A 271 -13.04 7.06 -1.06
CA ARG A 271 -12.38 6.58 0.15
C ARG A 271 -12.69 7.53 1.31
N ILE A 272 -13.64 7.14 2.16
CA ILE A 272 -14.25 8.06 3.12
C ILE A 272 -13.68 7.84 4.52
N HIS A 273 -12.85 8.78 5.00
CA HIS A 273 -12.41 8.87 6.39
C HIS A 273 -13.63 9.03 7.31
N CYS A 274 -13.84 8.09 8.21
CA CYS A 274 -14.92 8.10 9.18
C CYS A 274 -14.59 7.22 10.39
N HIS A 275 -14.39 7.83 11.57
CA HIS A 275 -14.08 7.10 12.80
C HIS A 275 -15.32 6.73 13.60
N ARG A 276 -16.23 7.67 13.83
CA ARG A 276 -17.39 7.50 14.71
C ARG A 276 -18.53 6.75 14.04
N ALA A 277 -19.30 6.03 14.82
CA ALA A 277 -20.47 5.27 14.38
C ALA A 277 -21.46 6.10 13.54
N ASP A 278 -21.75 7.36 13.97
CA ASP A 278 -22.65 8.26 13.25
C ASP A 278 -22.08 8.73 11.88
N ASP A 279 -20.77 8.94 11.79
CA ASP A 279 -20.07 9.30 10.54
C ASP A 279 -19.97 8.09 9.63
N ILE A 280 -19.70 6.88 10.16
CA ILE A 280 -19.68 5.61 9.39
C ILE A 280 -21.05 5.37 8.74
N VAL A 281 -22.13 5.45 9.50
CA VAL A 281 -23.51 5.27 8.96
C VAL A 281 -23.84 6.37 7.93
N THR A 282 -23.32 7.58 8.11
CA THR A 282 -23.51 8.67 7.14
C THR A 282 -22.73 8.41 5.85
N ALA A 283 -21.47 7.90 5.94
CA ALA A 283 -20.71 7.46 4.76
C ALA A 283 -21.44 6.36 3.97
N ILE A 284 -21.94 5.34 4.67
CA ILE A 284 -22.73 4.25 4.06
C ILE A 284 -23.99 4.80 3.38
N ARG A 285 -24.69 5.74 4.03
CA ARG A 285 -25.91 6.37 3.48
C ARG A 285 -25.61 7.13 2.18
N ILE A 286 -24.54 7.93 2.16
CA ILE A 286 -24.12 8.69 0.97
C ILE A 286 -23.68 7.74 -0.14
N GLY A 287 -22.90 6.71 0.16
CA GLY A 287 -22.50 5.70 -0.82
C GLY A 287 -23.71 5.04 -1.49
N LYS A 288 -24.75 4.68 -0.72
CA LYS A 288 -26.00 4.11 -1.25
C LYS A 288 -26.85 5.14 -1.99
N GLU A 289 -26.97 6.38 -1.48
CA GLU A 289 -27.75 7.46 -2.08
C GLU A 289 -27.28 7.80 -3.50
N PHE A 290 -25.98 7.82 -3.72
CA PHE A 290 -25.35 8.14 -5.00
C PHE A 290 -24.94 6.90 -5.79
N ASP A 291 -25.23 5.68 -5.30
CA ASP A 291 -24.86 4.41 -5.93
C ASP A 291 -23.35 4.32 -6.25
N LEU A 292 -22.50 4.62 -5.26
CA LEU A 292 -21.05 4.67 -5.41
C LEU A 292 -20.37 3.38 -4.94
N CYS A 293 -19.19 3.10 -5.49
CA CYS A 293 -18.21 2.26 -4.82
C CYS A 293 -17.50 3.13 -3.75
N ILE A 294 -17.57 2.72 -2.48
CA ILE A 294 -16.84 3.40 -1.40
C ILE A 294 -16.00 2.42 -0.59
N SER A 295 -14.98 2.92 0.11
CA SER A 295 -14.33 2.25 1.24
C SER A 295 -14.53 3.09 2.51
N LEU A 296 -14.66 2.39 3.65
CA LEU A 296 -14.76 3.01 4.97
C LEU A 296 -13.36 3.06 5.57
N GLU A 297 -12.78 4.27 5.57
CA GLU A 297 -11.41 4.45 6.06
C GLU A 297 -11.43 4.68 7.58
N HIS A 298 -10.50 4.05 8.30
CA HIS A 298 -10.35 4.01 9.75
C HIS A 298 -11.43 3.21 10.48
N CYS A 299 -12.69 3.51 10.29
CA CYS A 299 -13.87 2.78 10.80
C CYS A 299 -13.76 2.39 12.29
N THR A 300 -13.20 3.25 13.14
CA THR A 300 -12.80 2.97 14.53
C THR A 300 -13.94 2.45 15.41
N GLU A 301 -15.16 2.99 15.24
CA GLU A 301 -16.36 2.54 15.94
C GLU A 301 -17.25 1.63 15.09
N GLY A 302 -16.65 0.91 14.12
CA GLY A 302 -17.37 0.02 13.23
C GLY A 302 -18.08 -1.14 13.95
N ASP A 303 -17.52 -1.61 15.06
CA ASP A 303 -18.10 -2.63 15.93
C ASP A 303 -19.43 -2.18 16.55
N LYS A 304 -19.58 -0.87 16.85
CA LYS A 304 -20.83 -0.31 17.41
C LYS A 304 -21.98 -0.26 16.40
N VAL A 305 -21.67 -0.31 15.11
CA VAL A 305 -22.64 -0.29 14.01
C VAL A 305 -22.40 -1.47 13.06
N LEU A 306 -21.98 -2.61 13.62
CA LEU A 306 -21.58 -3.83 12.92
C LEU A 306 -22.54 -4.24 11.80
N GLU A 307 -23.83 -4.32 12.12
CA GLU A 307 -24.84 -4.72 11.13
C GLU A 307 -24.92 -3.75 9.95
N SER A 308 -24.73 -2.45 10.20
CA SER A 308 -24.73 -1.46 9.11
C SER A 308 -23.51 -1.61 8.21
N VAL A 309 -22.33 -1.84 8.80
CA VAL A 309 -21.06 -2.07 8.07
C VAL A 309 -21.18 -3.36 7.26
N LYS A 310 -21.51 -4.49 7.90
CA LYS A 310 -21.64 -5.80 7.26
C LYS A 310 -22.65 -5.77 6.10
N ASN A 311 -23.85 -5.24 6.34
CA ASN A 311 -24.92 -5.19 5.34
C ASN A 311 -24.71 -4.13 4.25
N SER A 312 -23.71 -3.27 4.41
CA SER A 312 -23.32 -2.33 3.36
C SER A 312 -22.58 -3.01 2.21
N GLY A 313 -21.83 -4.07 2.49
CA GLY A 313 -20.92 -4.73 1.55
C GLY A 313 -19.67 -3.90 1.21
N PHE A 314 -19.49 -2.73 1.83
CA PHE A 314 -18.34 -1.88 1.57
C PHE A 314 -17.11 -2.39 2.34
N PRO A 315 -15.92 -2.44 1.70
CA PRO A 315 -14.69 -2.81 2.38
C PRO A 315 -14.25 -1.74 3.40
N VAL A 316 -13.45 -2.18 4.36
CA VAL A 316 -12.93 -1.34 5.45
C VAL A 316 -11.41 -1.30 5.40
N THR A 317 -10.81 -0.12 5.58
CA THR A 317 -9.39 -0.01 5.96
C THR A 317 -9.34 0.45 7.43
N MET A 318 -8.85 -0.42 8.31
CA MET A 318 -8.96 -0.28 9.75
C MET A 318 -7.63 0.16 10.36
N GLY A 319 -7.62 1.31 10.97
CA GLY A 319 -6.43 1.83 11.68
C GLY A 319 -6.32 3.36 11.62
N PRO A 320 -5.20 3.92 12.17
CA PRO A 320 -4.20 3.22 12.97
C PRO A 320 -4.81 2.74 14.28
N CYS A 321 -4.54 1.48 14.67
CA CYS A 321 -5.09 0.92 15.92
C CYS A 321 -4.14 1.09 17.12
N LEU A 322 -2.88 1.42 16.84
CA LEU A 322 -1.80 1.60 17.81
C LEU A 322 -1.32 3.05 17.78
N THR A 323 -2.07 3.93 18.39
CA THR A 323 -1.72 5.36 18.53
C THR A 323 -2.38 5.97 19.76
N ASP A 324 -2.08 7.21 20.05
CA ASP A 324 -2.71 7.94 21.15
C ASP A 324 -4.16 8.33 20.84
N LYS A 325 -4.90 8.73 21.90
CA LYS A 325 -6.29 9.18 21.81
C LYS A 325 -6.34 10.69 21.62
N SER A 326 -5.71 11.19 20.57
CA SER A 326 -5.46 12.62 20.34
C SER A 326 -6.72 13.46 20.10
N LYS A 327 -7.87 12.86 19.80
CA LYS A 327 -9.14 13.54 19.53
C LYS A 327 -10.34 12.67 19.94
N LEU A 328 -11.52 13.30 20.09
CA LEU A 328 -12.73 12.61 20.57
C LEU A 328 -13.14 11.42 19.68
N GLU A 329 -13.01 11.53 18.38
CA GLU A 329 -13.44 10.48 17.45
C GLU A 329 -12.53 9.21 17.47
N VAL A 330 -11.36 9.28 18.10
CA VAL A 330 -10.46 8.13 18.29
C VAL A 330 -10.38 7.68 19.76
N LYS A 331 -11.30 8.11 20.62
CA LYS A 331 -11.31 7.74 22.05
C LYS A 331 -11.38 6.22 22.29
N ASP A 332 -12.03 5.50 21.39
CA ASP A 332 -12.25 4.06 21.45
C ASP A 332 -11.34 3.28 20.50
N ILE A 333 -10.22 3.89 20.05
CA ILE A 333 -9.21 3.27 19.20
C ILE A 333 -8.61 2.04 19.90
N GLY A 334 -8.39 0.97 19.15
CA GLY A 334 -7.84 -0.27 19.66
C GLY A 334 -8.10 -1.44 18.69
N PHE A 335 -7.93 -2.67 19.19
CA PHE A 335 -7.99 -3.87 18.37
C PHE A 335 -9.31 -4.65 18.51
N THR A 336 -10.25 -4.19 19.32
CA THR A 336 -11.58 -4.82 19.48
C THR A 336 -12.40 -4.72 18.18
N ALA A 337 -12.46 -3.54 17.56
CA ALA A 337 -13.22 -3.34 16.34
C ALA A 337 -12.69 -4.19 15.17
N PRO A 338 -11.37 -4.27 14.87
CA PRO A 338 -10.83 -5.19 13.87
C PRO A 338 -11.23 -6.64 14.13
N TYR A 339 -11.14 -7.11 15.37
CA TYR A 339 -11.55 -8.46 15.75
C TYR A 339 -13.04 -8.71 15.49
N VAL A 340 -13.91 -7.81 15.94
CA VAL A 340 -15.37 -7.97 15.78
C VAL A 340 -15.78 -7.98 14.31
N LEU A 341 -15.22 -7.08 13.50
CA LEU A 341 -15.51 -7.01 12.06
C LEU A 341 -14.99 -8.25 11.31
N SER A 342 -13.79 -8.74 11.65
CA SER A 342 -13.25 -9.95 11.03
C SER A 342 -14.11 -11.18 11.31
N LYS A 343 -14.60 -11.35 12.55
CA LYS A 343 -15.51 -12.44 12.91
C LYS A 343 -16.85 -12.36 12.20
N ALA A 344 -17.30 -11.16 11.87
CA ALA A 344 -18.51 -10.95 11.09
C ALA A 344 -18.35 -11.19 9.59
N GLY A 345 -17.13 -11.47 9.12
CA GLY A 345 -16.80 -11.70 7.71
C GLY A 345 -16.71 -10.41 6.88
N VAL A 346 -16.48 -9.26 7.50
CA VAL A 346 -16.25 -8.00 6.80
C VAL A 346 -14.85 -8.03 6.19
N THR A 347 -14.74 -7.76 4.89
CA THR A 347 -13.42 -7.58 4.24
C THR A 347 -12.76 -6.32 4.79
N LEU A 348 -11.63 -6.50 5.48
CA LEU A 348 -10.88 -5.38 6.04
C LEU A 348 -9.38 -5.50 5.79
N ALA A 349 -8.72 -4.37 5.61
CA ALA A 349 -7.27 -4.21 5.65
C ALA A 349 -6.87 -3.48 6.93
N LEU A 350 -5.78 -3.94 7.59
CA LEU A 350 -5.12 -3.17 8.64
C LEU A 350 -4.18 -2.15 8.00
N ILE A 351 -4.13 -0.94 8.57
CA ILE A 351 -3.38 0.18 8.04
C ILE A 351 -2.57 0.90 9.14
N THR A 352 -1.54 1.62 8.73
CA THR A 352 -0.75 2.44 9.65
C THR A 352 -1.20 3.89 9.69
N ASP A 353 -1.81 4.41 8.60
CA ASP A 353 -2.02 5.85 8.46
C ASP A 353 -0.70 6.64 8.62
N HIS A 354 0.43 6.02 8.17
CA HIS A 354 1.75 6.63 8.28
C HIS A 354 1.71 8.11 7.84
N PRO A 355 2.26 9.05 8.63
CA PRO A 355 3.19 8.86 9.74
C PRO A 355 2.53 8.74 11.14
N VAL A 356 1.20 8.65 11.25
CA VAL A 356 0.51 8.54 12.56
C VAL A 356 1.02 7.30 13.32
N LEU A 357 1.12 6.17 12.64
CA LEU A 357 1.90 5.02 13.07
C LEU A 357 2.97 4.77 12.01
N PRO A 358 4.27 4.75 12.37
CA PRO A 358 5.33 4.48 11.39
C PRO A 358 5.10 3.15 10.65
N ILE A 359 5.31 3.18 9.33
CA ILE A 359 4.91 2.11 8.39
C ILE A 359 5.50 0.74 8.72
N GLN A 360 6.70 0.69 9.33
CA GLN A 360 7.35 -0.54 9.76
C GLN A 360 6.56 -1.32 10.82
N TYR A 361 5.56 -0.73 11.44
CA TYR A 361 4.72 -1.37 12.47
C TYR A 361 3.42 -1.98 11.93
N LEU A 362 3.19 -2.00 10.61
CA LEU A 362 2.00 -2.63 10.01
C LEU A 362 1.83 -4.08 10.49
N ARG A 363 2.91 -4.88 10.48
CA ARG A 363 2.91 -6.26 10.97
C ARG A 363 2.51 -6.36 12.46
N LEU A 364 2.98 -5.41 13.27
CA LEU A 364 2.66 -5.39 14.70
C LEU A 364 1.16 -5.17 14.93
N CYS A 365 0.49 -4.35 14.11
CA CYS A 365 -0.96 -4.18 14.18
C CYS A 365 -1.69 -5.52 13.97
N ALA A 366 -1.26 -6.32 13.00
CA ALA A 366 -1.83 -7.65 12.76
C ALA A 366 -1.59 -8.60 13.96
N GLY A 367 -0.37 -8.64 14.51
CA GLY A 367 -0.06 -9.42 15.70
C GLY A 367 -0.89 -9.04 16.94
N LEU A 368 -1.13 -7.73 17.13
CA LEU A 368 -1.99 -7.24 18.21
C LEU A 368 -3.47 -7.58 17.98
N ALA A 369 -3.93 -7.56 16.73
CA ALA A 369 -5.29 -8.00 16.39
C ALA A 369 -5.48 -9.50 16.66
N ILE A 370 -4.47 -10.34 16.39
CA ILE A 370 -4.46 -11.77 16.74
C ILE A 370 -4.57 -11.95 18.26
N ARG A 371 -3.81 -11.19 19.02
CA ARG A 371 -3.89 -11.23 20.51
C ARG A 371 -5.30 -10.93 21.02
N GLU A 372 -6.07 -10.08 20.35
CA GLU A 372 -7.47 -9.76 20.70
C GLU A 372 -8.46 -10.82 20.16
N GLY A 373 -7.99 -11.82 19.41
CA GLY A 373 -8.81 -12.95 18.95
C GLY A 373 -9.09 -13.00 17.45
N MET A 374 -8.48 -12.13 16.65
CA MET A 374 -8.52 -12.24 15.18
C MET A 374 -7.84 -13.54 14.76
N ASP A 375 -8.39 -14.22 13.76
CA ASP A 375 -7.77 -15.42 13.19
C ASP A 375 -6.44 -15.07 12.51
N GLN A 376 -5.42 -15.92 12.66
CA GLN A 376 -4.08 -15.67 12.14
C GLN A 376 -4.06 -15.62 10.61
N GLU A 377 -4.83 -16.48 9.94
CA GLU A 377 -4.97 -16.42 8.49
C GLU A 377 -5.61 -15.12 8.07
N PHE A 378 -6.71 -14.73 8.72
CA PHE A 378 -7.37 -13.47 8.43
C PHE A 378 -6.43 -12.27 8.63
N ALA A 379 -5.62 -12.28 9.72
CA ALA A 379 -4.66 -11.21 10.00
C ALA A 379 -3.58 -11.09 8.92
N LEU A 380 -3.09 -12.23 8.39
CA LEU A 380 -2.17 -12.22 7.25
C LEU A 380 -2.85 -11.65 5.99
N LEU A 381 -4.08 -12.07 5.72
CA LEU A 381 -4.84 -11.55 4.58
C LEU A 381 -5.13 -10.06 4.71
N ALA A 382 -5.32 -9.56 5.94
CA ALA A 382 -5.60 -8.15 6.24
C ALA A 382 -4.41 -7.20 5.98
N ILE A 383 -3.20 -7.74 5.80
CA ILE A 383 -1.99 -6.96 5.47
C ILE A 383 -1.33 -7.40 4.15
N THR A 384 -2.01 -8.26 3.37
CA THR A 384 -1.51 -8.76 2.07
C THR A 384 -2.60 -8.73 1.00
N ARG A 385 -3.46 -9.75 0.91
CA ARG A 385 -4.46 -9.91 -0.14
C ARG A 385 -5.60 -8.89 -0.05
N PHE A 386 -6.21 -8.71 1.12
CA PHE A 386 -7.34 -7.79 1.26
C PHE A 386 -6.97 -6.34 0.91
N PRO A 387 -5.83 -5.78 1.38
CA PRO A 387 -5.42 -4.47 0.90
C PRO A 387 -5.21 -4.41 -0.62
N ALA A 388 -4.67 -5.47 -1.25
CA ALA A 388 -4.52 -5.52 -2.70
C ALA A 388 -5.88 -5.50 -3.42
N GLU A 389 -6.88 -6.23 -2.90
CA GLU A 389 -8.25 -6.24 -3.41
C GLU A 389 -8.92 -4.86 -3.25
N ILE A 390 -8.83 -4.27 -2.05
CA ILE A 390 -9.42 -2.94 -1.74
C ILE A 390 -8.81 -1.84 -2.61
N CYS A 391 -7.51 -1.91 -2.85
CA CYS A 391 -6.80 -0.95 -3.70
C CYS A 391 -6.96 -1.24 -5.20
N GLY A 392 -7.51 -2.40 -5.57
CA GLY A 392 -7.74 -2.81 -6.97
C GLY A 392 -6.44 -3.10 -7.72
N VAL A 393 -5.49 -3.79 -7.07
CA VAL A 393 -4.20 -4.23 -7.63
C VAL A 393 -3.93 -5.72 -7.36
N SER A 394 -4.97 -6.48 -7.01
CA SER A 394 -4.86 -7.91 -6.67
C SER A 394 -4.49 -8.81 -7.85
N ASP A 395 -4.59 -8.31 -9.07
CA ASP A 395 -4.06 -8.97 -10.28
C ASP A 395 -2.52 -8.96 -10.34
N ARG A 396 -1.88 -8.03 -9.63
CA ARG A 396 -0.43 -7.81 -9.61
C ARG A 396 0.24 -8.29 -8.33
N VAL A 397 -0.33 -8.01 -7.16
CA VAL A 397 0.29 -8.20 -5.84
C VAL A 397 -0.68 -8.79 -4.82
N GLY A 398 -0.20 -9.01 -3.58
CA GLY A 398 -1.03 -9.42 -2.43
C GLY A 398 -1.13 -10.92 -2.21
N SER A 399 -0.68 -11.76 -3.16
CA SER A 399 -0.57 -13.21 -2.99
C SER A 399 0.56 -13.79 -3.82
N ILE A 400 1.06 -14.97 -3.42
CA ILE A 400 2.11 -15.69 -4.16
C ILE A 400 1.43 -16.64 -5.15
N GLU A 401 1.22 -16.15 -6.38
CA GLU A 401 0.54 -16.86 -7.44
C GLU A 401 1.26 -16.69 -8.78
N PRO A 402 1.28 -17.73 -9.65
CA PRO A 402 1.86 -17.59 -10.99
C PRO A 402 1.25 -16.41 -11.76
N GLY A 403 2.12 -15.61 -12.37
CA GLY A 403 1.78 -14.41 -13.15
C GLY A 403 1.82 -13.10 -12.36
N LYS A 404 1.74 -13.13 -11.03
CA LYS A 404 1.86 -11.93 -10.19
C LYS A 404 3.30 -11.48 -10.05
N ASP A 405 3.49 -10.24 -9.66
CA ASP A 405 4.81 -9.68 -9.36
C ASP A 405 5.43 -10.46 -8.19
N ALA A 406 6.72 -10.74 -8.28
CA ALA A 406 7.43 -11.44 -7.22
C ALA A 406 7.82 -10.45 -6.11
N ASP A 407 6.79 -10.03 -5.37
CA ASP A 407 6.88 -9.22 -4.16
C ASP A 407 6.74 -10.14 -2.95
N LEU A 408 7.83 -10.33 -2.21
CA LEU A 408 7.92 -11.33 -1.14
C LEU A 408 8.58 -10.75 0.09
N ALA A 409 8.12 -11.19 1.26
CA ALA A 409 8.78 -10.97 2.53
C ALA A 409 9.21 -12.31 3.14
N ILE A 410 10.48 -12.44 3.50
CA ILE A 410 11.05 -13.66 4.07
C ILE A 410 11.43 -13.38 5.51
N TRP A 411 10.91 -14.20 6.42
CA TRP A 411 10.95 -14.00 7.86
C TRP A 411 11.79 -15.07 8.55
N THR A 412 12.48 -14.68 9.63
CA THR A 412 13.23 -15.65 10.47
C THR A 412 12.34 -16.66 11.15
N LYS A 413 11.07 -16.30 11.44
CA LYS A 413 10.05 -17.07 12.14
C LYS A 413 8.67 -16.67 11.66
N ASP A 414 7.60 -17.11 12.35
CA ASP A 414 6.27 -16.61 12.10
C ASP A 414 6.23 -15.07 12.13
N PRO A 415 5.68 -14.40 11.10
CA PRO A 415 5.67 -12.94 11.02
C PRO A 415 5.03 -12.27 12.23
N PHE A 416 4.15 -12.95 12.96
CA PHE A 416 3.45 -12.40 14.13
C PHE A 416 4.16 -12.66 15.46
N GLU A 417 5.24 -13.44 15.47
CA GLU A 417 6.09 -13.56 16.64
C GLU A 417 6.86 -12.26 16.90
N TYR A 418 6.95 -11.87 18.17
CA TYR A 418 7.55 -10.59 18.58
C TYR A 418 8.99 -10.40 18.06
N ASP A 419 9.82 -11.44 18.13
CA ASP A 419 11.23 -11.44 17.76
C ASP A 419 11.48 -11.84 16.29
N SER A 420 10.43 -12.05 15.51
CA SER A 420 10.54 -12.30 14.07
C SER A 420 11.11 -11.08 13.35
N LYS A 421 12.04 -11.32 12.43
CA LYS A 421 12.74 -10.30 11.64
C LYS A 421 12.63 -10.61 10.15
N ILE A 422 12.72 -9.57 9.33
CA ILE A 422 12.89 -9.71 7.89
C ILE A 422 14.32 -10.20 7.60
N LEU A 423 14.43 -11.30 6.87
CA LEU A 423 15.67 -11.76 6.25
C LEU A 423 15.85 -11.16 4.86
N TYR A 424 14.81 -11.20 4.05
CA TYR A 424 14.84 -10.63 2.70
C TYR A 424 13.49 -10.00 2.36
N THR A 425 13.55 -8.88 1.63
CA THR A 425 12.40 -8.32 0.94
C THR A 425 12.69 -8.31 -0.55
N PHE A 426 11.77 -8.88 -1.33
CA PHE A 426 11.83 -8.87 -2.79
C PHE A 426 10.72 -7.98 -3.34
N ILE A 427 11.05 -7.15 -4.33
CA ILE A 427 10.10 -6.37 -5.12
C ILE A 427 10.40 -6.60 -6.59
N ASN A 428 9.38 -6.99 -7.36
CA ASN A 428 9.54 -7.37 -8.77
C ASN A 428 10.69 -8.39 -8.98
N GLY A 429 10.81 -9.36 -8.07
CA GLY A 429 11.83 -10.40 -8.11
C GLY A 429 13.26 -9.95 -7.79
N LYS A 430 13.47 -8.70 -7.40
CA LYS A 430 14.78 -8.19 -6.96
C LYS A 430 14.84 -8.17 -5.45
N CYS A 431 15.92 -8.68 -4.86
CA CYS A 431 16.20 -8.52 -3.45
C CYS A 431 16.56 -7.05 -3.19
N VAL A 432 15.68 -6.34 -2.49
CA VAL A 432 15.79 -4.89 -2.21
C VAL A 432 16.25 -4.61 -0.78
N TYR A 433 16.07 -5.60 0.10
CA TYR A 433 16.54 -5.56 1.49
C TYR A 433 17.04 -6.94 1.91
N GLN A 434 18.16 -6.94 2.64
CA GLN A 434 18.72 -8.11 3.31
C GLN A 434 19.03 -7.74 4.75
N GLY A 435 18.33 -8.38 5.68
CA GLY A 435 18.53 -8.25 7.11
C GLY A 435 19.81 -8.94 7.57
N THR A 436 20.27 -8.60 8.77
CA THR A 436 21.37 -9.32 9.42
C THR A 436 20.85 -10.57 10.11
N ASP A 437 21.44 -11.73 9.81
CA ASP A 437 21.14 -12.98 10.49
C ASP A 437 21.49 -12.85 12.00
N PRO A 438 20.54 -13.14 12.92
CA PRO A 438 20.82 -13.12 14.35
C PRO A 438 21.97 -14.03 14.79
N GLY A 439 22.25 -15.11 14.02
CA GLY A 439 23.38 -16.01 14.25
C GLY A 439 24.75 -15.40 13.95
N GLN A 440 24.82 -14.27 13.21
CA GLN A 440 26.07 -13.61 12.85
C GLN A 440 26.47 -12.46 13.79
N ILE A 441 25.62 -12.05 14.73
CA ILE A 441 25.94 -10.98 15.71
C ILE A 441 26.88 -11.47 16.81
N GLY A 442 27.17 -12.76 16.89
CA GLY A 442 28.04 -13.38 17.91
C GLY A 442 29.55 -13.39 17.65
N GLY A 443 30.09 -12.56 16.77
CA GLY A 443 31.48 -12.63 16.35
C GLY A 443 32.23 -11.32 16.17
N LYS A 444 32.05 -10.35 17.06
CA LYS A 444 33.10 -9.33 17.35
C LYS A 444 32.88 -8.76 18.75
N SER A 445 33.61 -9.30 19.74
CA SER A 445 33.90 -8.58 20.98
C SER A 445 34.63 -7.27 20.63
N ILE A 446 34.23 -6.22 21.30
CA ILE A 446 34.88 -4.90 21.38
C ILE A 446 36.31 -5.05 21.86
#